data_8a8b8ee7e7fa71154865a54646024a36
#
_entry.id   8a8b8ee7e7fa71154865a54646024a36
#
_cell.length_a   1.000
_cell.length_b   1.000
_cell.length_c   1.000
_cell.angle_alpha   90.00
_cell.angle_beta   90.00
_cell.angle_gamma   90.00
#
_symmetry.space_group_name_H-M   'P 1'
#
loop_
_entity.id
_entity.type
_entity.pdbx_description
1 polymer ?
#
loop_
_entity_poly.entity_id
_entity_poly.type
_entity_poly.pdbx_seq_one_letter_code
_entity_poly.pdbx_strand_id
1 'polypeptide(L)'
;MKKVYSILITVCLFCVFSFGTSTVFAAQIDSDTVSDDGTRIVNISPNGEEDDTLSIRRVLKDSMCDKLVVNFAHGEYTLTNSLPIFDNTTFNANGAVFNQKTDGKGLLINGFHMNSSYGKGSGGYGSLKNVVINGGTWVGTAEPNTEKTLKDNGFYVGYSSFLFMHAQNITIKNCSFKNNYNGHFIEFAGVKNARIENCNMAMGGSRYVGEGSNEAIQIDNTYKQSNSPSGAPWDDTACENITISNCKIKFARGIGTNRVGNTFFKNIKVQGCTITSTNEALNMYDILSLNVSKCTIKTTGKFKDYRSVAMYVGLDSVPKGGNASKANATITNNKIYGNTTGLKMWNLQSKAKFNKVTIKGNKIYCKKGKDKALQHTKSIKKLLKSKNTLKKW
;
A
#
# COMPACT_ATOMS: atom_id res chain seq x y z
N MET A 1 -7.38 -9.25 74.15
CA MET A 1 -8.15 -10.29 73.45
C MET A 1 -8.28 -9.85 71.97
N LYS A 2 -7.46 -10.45 71.10
CA LYS A 2 -7.52 -10.20 69.64
C LYS A 2 -8.34 -11.30 69.00
N LYS A 3 -9.44 -10.99 68.39
CA LYS A 3 -10.26 -11.93 67.59
C LYS A 3 -9.63 -12.07 66.19
N VAL A 4 -9.22 -13.30 65.89
CA VAL A 4 -8.79 -13.71 64.56
C VAL A 4 -10.04 -14.17 63.82
N TYR A 5 -10.35 -13.51 62.66
CA TYR A 5 -11.36 -13.98 61.73
C TYR A 5 -10.73 -14.85 60.67
N SER A 6 -11.06 -16.13 60.72
CA SER A 6 -10.73 -17.11 59.69
C SER A 6 -11.70 -16.95 58.54
N ILE A 7 -11.22 -16.61 57.37
CA ILE A 7 -12.02 -16.57 56.14
C ILE A 7 -11.95 -17.96 55.50
N LEU A 8 -13.07 -18.67 55.54
CA LEU A 8 -13.24 -19.92 54.83
C LEU A 8 -13.53 -19.62 53.34
N ILE A 9 -12.61 -19.97 52.48
CA ILE A 9 -12.81 -19.89 51.01
C ILE A 9 -13.49 -21.19 50.61
N THR A 10 -14.78 -21.11 50.30
CA THR A 10 -15.55 -22.21 49.73
C THR A 10 -15.27 -22.25 48.22
N VAL A 11 -14.51 -23.25 47.79
CA VAL A 11 -14.35 -23.55 46.36
C VAL A 11 -15.60 -24.28 45.89
N CYS A 12 -16.48 -23.56 45.20
CA CYS A 12 -17.57 -24.17 44.45
C CYS A 12 -17.02 -24.84 43.17
N LEU A 13 -16.94 -26.16 43.20
CA LEU A 13 -16.70 -26.96 42.00
C LEU A 13 -17.99 -26.95 41.15
N PHE A 14 -18.07 -26.10 40.15
CA PHE A 14 -19.09 -26.21 39.11
C PHE A 14 -18.65 -27.29 38.10
N CYS A 15 -19.29 -28.47 38.21
CA CYS A 15 -19.29 -29.41 37.08
C CYS A 15 -20.09 -28.80 35.93
N VAL A 16 -19.40 -28.24 34.95
CA VAL A 16 -20.01 -27.82 33.70
C VAL A 16 -20.18 -29.07 32.85
N PHE A 17 -21.42 -29.51 32.67
CA PHE A 17 -21.79 -30.46 31.63
C PHE A 17 -21.49 -29.80 30.30
N SER A 18 -20.46 -30.28 29.59
CA SER A 18 -20.14 -29.90 28.22
C SER A 18 -21.21 -30.44 27.28
N PHE A 19 -22.21 -29.63 26.98
CA PHE A 19 -22.86 -29.76 25.68
C PHE A 19 -21.80 -29.37 24.61
N GLY A 20 -21.48 -30.30 23.76
CA GLY A 20 -20.53 -30.09 22.68
C GLY A 20 -21.10 -29.10 21.67
N THR A 21 -20.97 -27.82 21.95
CA THR A 21 -20.88 -26.82 20.92
C THR A 21 -19.43 -26.84 20.46
N SER A 22 -19.19 -27.22 19.23
CA SER A 22 -17.89 -27.02 18.57
C SER A 22 -17.59 -25.53 18.68
N THR A 23 -16.80 -25.15 19.68
CA THR A 23 -16.24 -23.81 19.76
C THR A 23 -15.27 -23.69 18.60
N VAL A 24 -15.65 -22.92 17.60
CA VAL A 24 -14.75 -22.50 16.54
C VAL A 24 -13.63 -21.71 17.20
N PHE A 25 -12.47 -22.29 17.34
CA PHE A 25 -11.32 -21.65 17.93
C PHE A 25 -10.66 -20.78 16.86
N ALA A 26 -10.73 -19.49 17.04
CA ALA A 26 -9.93 -18.52 16.31
C ALA A 26 -8.46 -18.58 16.75
N ALA A 27 -7.54 -17.89 16.05
CA ALA A 27 -6.12 -17.86 16.39
C ALA A 27 -5.87 -17.78 17.91
N GLN A 28 -4.91 -18.57 18.37
CA GLN A 28 -4.61 -18.69 19.81
C GLN A 28 -3.74 -17.52 20.26
N ILE A 29 -4.11 -16.92 21.38
CA ILE A 29 -3.26 -15.97 22.10
C ILE A 29 -2.36 -16.77 23.04
N ASP A 30 -1.06 -16.87 22.70
CA ASP A 30 -0.09 -17.65 23.46
C ASP A 30 0.36 -16.90 24.71
N SER A 31 0.49 -15.59 24.61
CA SER A 31 0.77 -14.72 25.75
C SER A 31 0.30 -13.29 25.49
N ASP A 32 -0.03 -12.59 26.57
CA ASP A 32 -0.45 -11.20 26.60
C ASP A 32 0.15 -10.54 27.84
N THR A 33 1.15 -9.69 27.65
CA THR A 33 1.93 -9.10 28.74
C THR A 33 2.10 -7.60 28.51
N VAL A 34 2.39 -6.87 29.58
CA VAL A 34 2.72 -5.46 29.53
C VAL A 34 4.12 -5.28 30.05
N SER A 35 4.99 -4.63 29.27
CA SER A 35 6.36 -4.30 29.64
C SER A 35 6.41 -3.07 30.57
N ASP A 36 7.56 -2.84 31.18
CA ASP A 36 7.78 -1.74 32.14
C ASP A 36 7.52 -0.35 31.54
N ASP A 37 7.67 -0.18 30.23
CA ASP A 37 7.38 1.07 29.51
C ASP A 37 5.91 1.22 29.09
N GLY A 38 5.04 0.31 29.53
CA GLY A 38 3.62 0.30 29.23
C GLY A 38 3.26 -0.28 27.82
N THR A 39 4.22 -0.90 27.13
CA THR A 39 3.95 -1.56 25.85
C THR A 39 3.28 -2.92 26.07
N ARG A 40 2.08 -3.12 25.53
CA ARG A 40 1.42 -4.42 25.48
C ARG A 40 2.07 -5.29 24.40
N ILE A 41 2.47 -6.49 24.76
CA ILE A 41 3.11 -7.47 23.87
C ILE A 41 2.24 -8.71 23.82
N VAL A 42 1.72 -9.02 22.64
CA VAL A 42 0.84 -10.17 22.42
C VAL A 42 1.49 -11.12 21.40
N ASN A 43 1.63 -12.39 21.78
CA ASN A 43 2.07 -13.44 20.88
C ASN A 43 0.86 -14.26 20.44
N ILE A 44 0.74 -14.49 19.13
CA ILE A 44 -0.40 -15.17 18.50
C ILE A 44 0.11 -16.30 17.61
N SER A 45 -0.48 -17.50 17.77
CA SER A 45 -0.26 -18.65 16.89
C SER A 45 -1.51 -18.96 16.05
N PRO A 46 -1.35 -19.48 14.83
CA PRO A 46 -2.46 -20.02 14.08
C PRO A 46 -2.90 -21.36 14.72
N ASN A 47 -4.18 -21.64 14.68
CA ASN A 47 -4.69 -22.92 15.20
C ASN A 47 -5.19 -23.88 14.12
N GLY A 48 -5.08 -23.51 12.83
CA GLY A 48 -5.51 -24.33 11.70
C GLY A 48 -7.02 -24.28 11.42
N GLU A 49 -7.75 -23.38 12.07
CA GLU A 49 -9.19 -23.24 11.92
C GLU A 49 -9.61 -22.37 10.73
N GLU A 50 -10.92 -22.29 10.50
CA GLU A 50 -11.47 -21.61 9.30
C GLU A 50 -11.42 -20.09 9.36
N ASP A 51 -11.31 -19.47 10.55
CA ASP A 51 -11.28 -18.01 10.71
C ASP A 51 -10.52 -17.52 11.95
N ASP A 52 -9.42 -16.85 11.73
CA ASP A 52 -8.60 -16.20 12.75
C ASP A 52 -8.96 -14.73 12.97
N THR A 53 -9.87 -14.18 12.15
CA THR A 53 -10.17 -12.74 12.13
C THR A 53 -10.58 -12.19 13.47
N LEU A 54 -11.50 -12.86 14.16
CA LEU A 54 -12.09 -12.32 15.38
C LEU A 54 -11.09 -12.23 16.53
N SER A 55 -10.24 -13.24 16.72
CA SER A 55 -9.21 -13.23 17.75
C SER A 55 -8.19 -12.10 17.51
N ILE A 56 -7.70 -11.99 16.28
CA ILE A 56 -6.75 -10.95 15.93
C ILE A 56 -7.38 -9.56 16.09
N ARG A 57 -8.63 -9.37 15.64
CA ARG A 57 -9.36 -8.11 15.81
C ARG A 57 -9.54 -7.70 17.28
N ARG A 58 -9.79 -8.67 18.16
CA ARG A 58 -9.92 -8.40 19.59
C ARG A 58 -8.63 -7.80 20.15
N VAL A 59 -7.50 -8.44 19.88
CA VAL A 59 -6.19 -7.92 20.29
C VAL A 59 -5.93 -6.52 19.75
N LEU A 60 -6.18 -6.29 18.47
CA LEU A 60 -5.96 -4.99 17.84
C LEU A 60 -6.88 -3.91 18.39
N LYS A 61 -8.17 -4.23 18.66
CA LYS A 61 -9.14 -3.28 19.19
C LYS A 61 -8.83 -2.84 20.61
N ASP A 62 -8.41 -3.77 21.46
CA ASP A 62 -8.14 -3.49 22.88
C ASP A 62 -6.94 -2.55 23.06
N SER A 63 -6.15 -2.33 22.01
CA SER A 63 -4.97 -1.48 22.03
C SER A 63 -5.18 -0.09 21.40
N MET A 64 -6.41 0.34 21.16
CA MET A 64 -6.71 1.60 20.45
C MET A 64 -6.00 2.84 21.01
N CYS A 65 -5.57 2.83 22.28
CA CYS A 65 -4.99 3.99 22.96
C CYS A 65 -3.53 3.82 23.37
N ASP A 66 -3.00 2.59 23.34
CA ASP A 66 -1.70 2.25 23.93
C ASP A 66 -0.70 1.77 22.88
N LYS A 67 0.55 1.57 23.30
CA LYS A 67 1.56 0.93 22.45
C LYS A 67 1.30 -0.57 22.41
N LEU A 68 1.18 -1.13 21.20
CA LEU A 68 0.96 -2.54 20.97
C LEU A 68 2.06 -3.14 20.10
N VAL A 69 2.59 -4.27 20.52
CA VAL A 69 3.42 -5.17 19.71
C VAL A 69 2.69 -6.49 19.57
N VAL A 70 2.32 -6.87 18.34
CA VAL A 70 1.75 -8.19 18.04
C VAL A 70 2.79 -9.00 17.30
N ASN A 71 3.15 -10.16 17.84
CA ASN A 71 4.06 -11.11 17.23
C ASN A 71 3.25 -12.31 16.75
N PHE A 72 3.30 -12.57 15.45
CA PHE A 72 2.66 -13.72 14.83
C PHE A 72 3.66 -14.87 14.68
N ALA A 73 3.33 -16.03 15.20
CA ALA A 73 4.10 -17.25 14.97
C ALA A 73 4.07 -17.65 13.47
N HIS A 74 5.01 -18.46 13.07
CA HIS A 74 5.03 -19.04 11.72
C HIS A 74 3.77 -19.89 11.50
N GLY A 75 3.15 -19.77 10.35
CA GLY A 75 2.00 -20.57 9.96
C GLY A 75 0.99 -19.77 9.15
N GLU A 76 -0.14 -20.40 8.85
CA GLU A 76 -1.19 -19.85 8.02
C GLU A 76 -2.35 -19.34 8.90
N TYR A 77 -2.73 -18.11 8.69
CA TYR A 77 -3.87 -17.44 9.30
C TYR A 77 -4.96 -17.22 8.25
N THR A 78 -6.17 -17.65 8.54
CA THR A 78 -7.33 -17.47 7.68
C THR A 78 -8.09 -16.21 8.08
N LEU A 79 -8.32 -15.30 7.14
CA LEU A 79 -9.05 -14.07 7.37
C LEU A 79 -10.34 -14.06 6.54
N THR A 80 -11.47 -13.96 7.20
CA THR A 80 -12.79 -13.80 6.55
C THR A 80 -13.22 -12.33 6.48
N ASN A 81 -12.45 -11.42 7.08
CA ASN A 81 -12.71 -9.99 7.04
C ASN A 81 -11.40 -9.19 7.24
N SER A 82 -11.44 -7.89 6.99
CA SER A 82 -10.29 -7.01 7.17
C SER A 82 -9.88 -6.89 8.64
N LEU A 83 -8.59 -6.75 8.90
CA LEU A 83 -8.05 -6.41 10.21
C LEU A 83 -7.98 -4.89 10.37
N PRO A 84 -8.50 -4.31 11.47
CA PRO A 84 -8.28 -2.91 11.79
C PRO A 84 -6.88 -2.70 12.35
N ILE A 85 -6.24 -1.60 12.03
CA ILE A 85 -5.00 -1.19 12.69
C ILE A 85 -5.17 0.19 13.31
N PHE A 86 -4.56 0.39 14.49
CA PHE A 86 -4.68 1.62 15.28
C PHE A 86 -3.31 2.21 15.61
N ASP A 87 -3.31 3.34 16.29
CA ASP A 87 -2.10 4.08 16.64
C ASP A 87 -1.08 3.23 17.40
N ASN A 88 0.19 3.56 17.24
CA ASN A 88 1.31 3.01 17.99
C ASN A 88 1.42 1.47 17.94
N THR A 89 1.00 0.87 16.82
CA THR A 89 0.98 -0.59 16.64
C THR A 89 2.21 -1.06 15.87
N THR A 90 2.92 -2.04 16.41
CA THR A 90 3.94 -2.84 15.70
C THR A 90 3.42 -4.23 15.44
N PHE A 91 3.37 -4.61 14.18
CA PHE A 91 2.87 -5.89 13.68
C PHE A 91 4.05 -6.70 13.14
N ASN A 92 4.55 -7.65 13.92
CA ASN A 92 5.64 -8.54 13.55
C ASN A 92 5.08 -9.87 13.04
N ALA A 93 5.30 -10.16 11.77
CA ALA A 93 4.67 -11.28 11.09
C ALA A 93 5.64 -12.11 10.25
N ASN A 94 6.92 -12.15 10.62
CA ASN A 94 7.91 -12.92 9.88
C ASN A 94 7.55 -14.41 9.89
N GLY A 95 7.35 -14.98 8.68
CA GLY A 95 6.94 -16.38 8.51
C GLY A 95 5.45 -16.65 8.62
N ALA A 96 4.63 -15.67 9.00
CA ALA A 96 3.18 -15.76 8.97
C ALA A 96 2.64 -15.56 7.56
N VAL A 97 1.56 -16.28 7.22
CA VAL A 97 0.83 -16.17 5.95
C VAL A 97 -0.62 -15.82 6.26
N PHE A 98 -1.09 -14.68 5.80
CA PHE A 98 -2.47 -14.22 5.99
C PHE A 98 -3.27 -14.45 4.70
N ASN A 99 -4.17 -15.41 4.73
CA ASN A 99 -5.01 -15.79 3.60
C ASN A 99 -6.39 -15.15 3.72
N GLN A 100 -6.71 -14.19 2.86
CA GLN A 100 -8.06 -13.63 2.76
C GLN A 100 -8.99 -14.63 2.06
N LYS A 101 -10.10 -15.00 2.68
CA LYS A 101 -11.10 -15.95 2.16
C LYS A 101 -12.39 -15.28 1.65
N THR A 102 -12.57 -14.01 1.92
CA THR A 102 -13.80 -13.29 1.54
C THR A 102 -13.50 -12.25 0.47
N ASP A 103 -14.21 -12.34 -0.64
CA ASP A 103 -14.11 -11.37 -1.72
C ASP A 103 -14.50 -9.95 -1.28
N GLY A 104 -13.90 -8.97 -1.92
CA GLY A 104 -14.25 -7.58 -1.71
C GLY A 104 -13.82 -7.02 -0.36
N LYS A 105 -12.83 -7.60 0.31
CA LYS A 105 -12.27 -7.10 1.58
C LYS A 105 -10.78 -6.86 1.46
N GLY A 106 -10.29 -5.76 2.04
CA GLY A 106 -8.87 -5.57 2.28
C GLY A 106 -8.36 -6.48 3.39
N LEU A 107 -7.05 -6.58 3.53
CA LEU A 107 -6.42 -7.37 4.60
C LEU A 107 -6.20 -6.51 5.85
N LEU A 108 -5.62 -5.33 5.69
CA LEU A 108 -5.29 -4.45 6.81
C LEU A 108 -5.71 -3.01 6.48
N ILE A 109 -6.55 -2.44 7.32
CA ILE A 109 -7.18 -1.13 7.08
C ILE A 109 -7.02 -0.25 8.32
N ASN A 110 -6.84 1.06 8.13
CA ASN A 110 -6.96 2.04 9.21
C ASN A 110 -8.30 1.82 9.95
N GLY A 111 -8.25 1.44 11.21
CA GLY A 111 -9.41 1.05 12.00
C GLY A 111 -10.45 2.17 12.11
N PHE A 112 -10.01 3.41 12.27
CA PHE A 112 -10.91 4.59 12.36
C PHE A 112 -11.67 4.89 11.05
N HIS A 113 -11.24 4.31 9.93
CA HIS A 113 -11.92 4.42 8.64
C HIS A 113 -12.64 3.12 8.23
N MET A 114 -12.51 2.07 9.02
CA MET A 114 -13.11 0.78 8.72
C MET A 114 -14.55 0.68 9.20
N ASN A 115 -14.83 1.17 10.40
CA ASN A 115 -16.13 1.08 11.04
C ASN A 115 -16.32 2.21 12.05
N SER A 116 -17.49 2.85 12.04
CA SER A 116 -17.86 3.91 12.99
C SER A 116 -17.84 3.47 14.46
N SER A 117 -17.95 2.17 14.74
CA SER A 117 -17.84 1.62 16.11
C SER A 117 -16.43 1.77 16.70
N TYR A 118 -15.40 2.00 15.89
CA TYR A 118 -14.03 2.26 16.31
C TYR A 118 -13.73 3.76 16.54
N GLY A 119 -14.73 4.61 16.40
CA GLY A 119 -14.58 6.05 16.47
C GLY A 119 -14.65 6.70 15.10
N LYS A 120 -14.53 8.02 15.08
CA LYS A 120 -14.55 8.83 13.85
C LYS A 120 -13.13 9.20 13.47
N GLY A 121 -12.73 8.85 12.27
CA GLY A 121 -11.46 9.28 11.71
C GLY A 121 -11.37 10.80 11.61
N SER A 122 -10.19 11.35 11.87
CA SER A 122 -9.89 12.78 11.68
C SER A 122 -9.31 13.05 10.30
N GLY A 123 -9.46 14.28 9.81
CA GLY A 123 -8.83 14.74 8.58
C GLY A 123 -7.34 15.00 8.72
N GLY A 124 -6.72 15.51 7.66
CA GLY A 124 -5.30 15.76 7.60
C GLY A 124 -4.50 14.46 7.72
N TYR A 125 -3.54 14.41 8.65
CA TYR A 125 -2.71 13.23 8.95
C TYR A 125 -2.97 12.71 10.37
N GLY A 126 -4.16 12.94 10.90
CA GLY A 126 -4.45 12.75 12.33
C GLY A 126 -5.08 11.42 12.71
N SER A 127 -5.58 10.65 11.74
CA SER A 127 -6.43 9.51 12.01
C SER A 127 -5.68 8.23 12.41
N LEU A 128 -4.44 8.07 11.96
CA LEU A 128 -3.62 6.89 12.27
C LEU A 128 -2.15 7.30 12.38
N LYS A 129 -1.45 6.85 13.44
CA LYS A 129 -0.07 7.27 13.71
C LYS A 129 0.81 6.13 14.18
N ASN A 130 2.12 6.20 13.78
CA ASN A 130 3.18 5.36 14.35
C ASN A 130 2.92 3.86 14.19
N VAL A 131 2.71 3.41 12.96
CA VAL A 131 2.47 2.01 12.64
C VAL A 131 3.70 1.39 11.98
N VAL A 132 4.09 0.22 12.45
CA VAL A 132 5.13 -0.61 11.83
C VAL A 132 4.54 -1.97 11.47
N ILE A 133 4.63 -2.34 10.20
CA ILE A 133 4.28 -3.68 9.72
C ILE A 133 5.57 -4.31 9.21
N ASN A 134 6.01 -5.38 9.84
CA ASN A 134 7.26 -6.05 9.56
C ASN A 134 7.03 -7.53 9.23
N GLY A 135 7.23 -7.89 7.99
CA GLY A 135 7.09 -9.26 7.50
C GLY A 135 5.67 -9.66 7.13
N GLY A 136 5.49 -10.96 6.99
CA GLY A 136 4.24 -11.59 6.57
C GLY A 136 4.09 -11.74 5.06
N THR A 137 3.39 -12.81 4.68
CA THR A 137 2.88 -13.01 3.33
C THR A 137 1.38 -12.72 3.34
N TRP A 138 0.97 -11.72 2.58
CA TRP A 138 -0.39 -11.20 2.54
C TRP A 138 -1.05 -11.61 1.23
N VAL A 139 -2.00 -12.54 1.31
CA VAL A 139 -2.62 -13.20 0.15
C VAL A 139 -4.06 -12.74 0.01
N GLY A 140 -4.35 -12.04 -1.08
CA GLY A 140 -5.73 -11.65 -1.41
C GLY A 140 -6.54 -12.82 -1.96
N THR A 141 -7.87 -12.64 -2.05
CA THR A 141 -8.82 -13.68 -2.49
C THR A 141 -8.84 -13.91 -3.98
N ALA A 142 -8.25 -13.04 -4.76
CA ALA A 142 -8.39 -13.14 -6.19
C ALA A 142 -7.75 -14.42 -6.71
N GLU A 143 -8.55 -15.46 -6.82
CA GLU A 143 -8.25 -16.58 -7.72
C GLU A 143 -8.11 -16.02 -9.14
N PRO A 144 -7.14 -16.51 -9.93
CA PRO A 144 -6.96 -16.09 -11.31
C PRO A 144 -8.10 -16.61 -12.20
N ASN A 145 -9.32 -16.47 -11.75
CA ASN A 145 -10.47 -17.01 -12.44
C ASN A 145 -11.05 -16.03 -13.41
N THR A 146 -10.84 -16.44 -14.62
CA THR A 146 -11.64 -16.22 -15.80
C THR A 146 -12.24 -14.81 -15.88
N GLU A 147 -11.89 -14.15 -16.96
CA GLU A 147 -12.62 -12.99 -17.51
C GLU A 147 -14.15 -13.07 -17.33
N LYS A 148 -14.68 -14.29 -17.28
CA LYS A 148 -16.08 -14.61 -17.06
C LYS A 148 -16.54 -14.29 -15.63
N THR A 149 -15.82 -14.70 -14.60
CA THR A 149 -16.20 -14.44 -13.20
C THR A 149 -16.17 -12.96 -12.87
N LEU A 150 -15.24 -12.19 -13.46
CA LEU A 150 -15.17 -10.75 -13.30
C LEU A 150 -16.33 -10.02 -14.00
N LYS A 151 -16.80 -10.54 -15.14
CA LYS A 151 -17.93 -10.00 -15.89
C LYS A 151 -19.27 -10.41 -15.33
N ASP A 152 -19.41 -11.68 -14.90
CA ASP A 152 -20.68 -12.23 -14.44
C ASP A 152 -21.11 -11.68 -13.07
N ASN A 153 -20.17 -11.29 -12.24
CA ASN A 153 -20.46 -10.72 -10.93
C ASN A 153 -20.62 -9.19 -10.94
N GLY A 154 -20.50 -8.53 -12.08
CA GLY A 154 -20.69 -7.07 -12.19
C GLY A 154 -19.74 -6.24 -11.33
N PHE A 155 -18.65 -6.83 -10.80
CA PHE A 155 -17.86 -6.24 -9.74
C PHE A 155 -16.40 -6.03 -10.09
N TYR A 156 -16.09 -4.79 -10.28
CA TYR A 156 -14.76 -4.26 -10.02
C TYR A 156 -14.67 -3.82 -8.56
N VAL A 157 -14.90 -4.71 -7.63
CA VAL A 157 -14.66 -4.39 -6.23
C VAL A 157 -13.22 -4.71 -5.92
N GLY A 158 -12.35 -3.82 -6.40
CA GLY A 158 -10.96 -3.83 -6.01
C GLY A 158 -10.84 -3.28 -4.60
N TYR A 159 -10.46 -4.11 -3.65
CA TYR A 159 -10.06 -3.66 -2.33
C TYR A 159 -8.56 -3.72 -2.22
N SER A 160 -7.98 -2.65 -1.71
CA SER A 160 -6.56 -2.61 -1.43
C SER A 160 -6.22 -3.58 -0.31
N SER A 161 -5.14 -4.37 -0.47
CA SER A 161 -4.70 -5.28 0.60
C SER A 161 -4.41 -4.49 1.87
N PHE A 162 -3.64 -3.40 1.76
CA PHE A 162 -3.43 -2.44 2.83
C PHE A 162 -3.98 -1.08 2.42
N LEU A 163 -4.84 -0.51 3.25
CA LEU A 163 -5.46 0.78 3.02
C LEU A 163 -5.24 1.72 4.21
N PHE A 164 -4.45 2.75 4.00
CA PHE A 164 -4.18 3.78 5.00
C PHE A 164 -4.66 5.13 4.51
N MET A 165 -5.53 5.75 5.30
CA MET A 165 -6.06 7.08 5.04
C MET A 165 -5.78 7.98 6.23
N HIS A 166 -5.50 9.27 5.95
CA HIS A 166 -5.27 10.28 6.99
C HIS A 166 -4.22 9.85 8.03
N ALA A 167 -3.13 9.24 7.57
CA ALA A 167 -2.16 8.59 8.44
C ALA A 167 -0.79 9.28 8.42
N GLN A 168 0.02 9.03 9.46
CA GLN A 168 1.40 9.48 9.49
C GLN A 168 2.33 8.49 10.20
N ASN A 169 3.62 8.55 9.84
CA ASN A 169 4.68 7.70 10.41
C ASN A 169 4.38 6.20 10.23
N ILE A 170 4.16 5.80 8.97
CA ILE A 170 3.84 4.41 8.60
C ILE A 170 5.09 3.74 8.02
N THR A 171 5.45 2.58 8.55
CA THR A 171 6.53 1.75 8.01
C THR A 171 6.00 0.36 7.64
N ILE A 172 6.15 -0.02 6.37
CA ILE A 172 5.82 -1.35 5.85
C ILE A 172 7.12 -1.94 5.32
N LYS A 173 7.60 -3.03 5.92
CA LYS A 173 8.89 -3.60 5.54
C LYS A 173 8.88 -5.12 5.53
N ASN A 174 9.72 -5.70 4.65
CA ASN A 174 9.93 -7.15 4.56
C ASN A 174 8.66 -7.96 4.25
N CYS A 175 7.63 -7.34 3.70
CA CYS A 175 6.34 -7.97 3.40
C CYS A 175 6.33 -8.59 2.01
N SER A 176 5.59 -9.69 1.86
CA SER A 176 5.23 -10.27 0.57
C SER A 176 3.74 -10.13 0.33
N PHE A 177 3.35 -9.63 -0.84
CA PHE A 177 1.95 -9.48 -1.25
C PHE A 177 1.67 -10.34 -2.47
N LYS A 178 0.55 -11.05 -2.47
CA LYS A 178 0.14 -11.96 -3.55
C LYS A 178 -1.37 -11.84 -3.84
N ASN A 179 -1.75 -12.19 -5.05
CA ASN A 179 -3.15 -12.45 -5.43
C ASN A 179 -4.13 -11.29 -5.15
N ASN A 180 -3.78 -10.06 -5.54
CA ASN A 180 -4.74 -8.97 -5.55
C ASN A 180 -4.95 -8.51 -7.01
N TYR A 181 -6.09 -8.90 -7.62
CA TYR A 181 -6.31 -8.67 -9.06
C TYR A 181 -7.03 -7.36 -9.36
N ASN A 182 -7.92 -6.91 -8.51
CA ASN A 182 -8.78 -5.74 -8.75
C ASN A 182 -8.58 -4.61 -7.75
N GLY A 183 -7.47 -4.60 -7.03
CA GLY A 183 -7.14 -3.56 -6.06
C GLY A 183 -5.65 -3.28 -6.07
N HIS A 184 -5.23 -2.52 -5.10
CA HIS A 184 -3.83 -2.24 -4.87
C HIS A 184 -3.27 -3.16 -3.79
N PHE A 185 -1.99 -3.46 -3.79
CA PHE A 185 -1.38 -4.08 -2.61
C PHE A 185 -1.29 -3.07 -1.48
N ILE A 186 -0.90 -1.84 -1.79
CA ILE A 186 -0.85 -0.76 -0.81
C ILE A 186 -1.49 0.49 -1.42
N GLU A 187 -2.44 1.06 -0.71
CA GLU A 187 -3.05 2.34 -1.04
C GLU A 187 -2.84 3.32 0.12
N PHE A 188 -2.25 4.45 -0.21
CA PHE A 188 -2.07 5.59 0.67
C PHE A 188 -2.92 6.76 0.20
N ALA A 189 -3.83 7.23 1.03
CA ALA A 189 -4.65 8.41 0.78
C ALA A 189 -4.47 9.42 1.91
N GLY A 190 -3.78 10.53 1.62
CA GLY A 190 -3.46 11.52 2.66
C GLY A 190 -2.53 10.94 3.74
N VAL A 191 -1.40 10.38 3.33
CA VAL A 191 -0.42 9.79 4.25
C VAL A 191 0.86 10.61 4.26
N LYS A 192 1.41 10.84 5.45
CA LYS A 192 2.65 11.58 5.66
C LYS A 192 3.72 10.74 6.34
N ASN A 193 4.99 10.92 5.90
CA ASN A 193 6.15 10.23 6.48
C ASN A 193 6.00 8.70 6.43
N ALA A 194 5.77 8.13 5.25
CA ALA A 194 5.65 6.69 5.10
C ALA A 194 6.85 6.08 4.36
N ARG A 195 7.16 4.84 4.73
CA ARG A 195 8.23 4.04 4.13
C ARG A 195 7.70 2.66 3.76
N ILE A 196 8.00 2.23 2.55
CA ILE A 196 7.76 0.87 2.05
C ILE A 196 9.12 0.32 1.65
N GLU A 197 9.61 -0.71 2.36
CA GLU A 197 11.00 -1.14 2.23
C GLU A 197 11.11 -2.67 2.10
N ASN A 198 11.95 -3.13 1.18
CA ASN A 198 12.28 -4.55 1.01
C ASN A 198 11.04 -5.45 0.80
N CYS A 199 9.98 -4.93 0.19
CA CYS A 199 8.75 -5.67 -0.05
C CYS A 199 8.77 -6.36 -1.41
N ASN A 200 8.10 -7.53 -1.48
CA ASN A 200 7.87 -8.27 -2.72
C ASN A 200 6.38 -8.25 -3.05
N MET A 201 6.02 -7.71 -4.19
CA MET A 201 4.63 -7.58 -4.64
C MET A 201 4.49 -8.32 -5.97
N ALA A 202 3.83 -9.47 -5.95
CA ALA A 202 3.67 -10.28 -7.14
C ALA A 202 2.21 -10.68 -7.31
N MET A 203 1.67 -10.40 -8.47
CA MET A 203 0.44 -11.01 -8.89
C MET A 203 0.66 -12.51 -9.05
N GLY A 204 -0.17 -13.32 -8.40
CA GLY A 204 -0.19 -14.75 -8.60
C GLY A 204 -0.86 -15.09 -9.94
N GLY A 205 -0.37 -16.17 -10.61
CA GLY A 205 -0.94 -16.67 -11.85
C GLY A 205 -0.47 -16.01 -13.14
N SER A 206 -0.74 -16.68 -14.26
CA SER A 206 -0.29 -16.29 -15.60
C SER A 206 -1.26 -15.35 -16.34
N ARG A 207 -2.44 -15.09 -15.80
CA ARG A 207 -3.53 -14.39 -16.47
C ARG A 207 -3.97 -13.13 -15.76
N TYR A 208 -3.10 -12.14 -15.67
CA TYR A 208 -3.66 -10.80 -15.60
C TYR A 208 -3.96 -10.34 -17.03
N VAL A 209 -5.19 -10.37 -17.38
CA VAL A 209 -5.71 -9.75 -18.59
C VAL A 209 -6.64 -8.62 -18.14
N GLY A 210 -6.15 -7.75 -17.26
CA GLY A 210 -6.87 -6.55 -16.98
C GLY A 210 -6.40 -5.46 -17.94
N GLU A 211 -7.26 -4.88 -18.69
CA GLU A 211 -7.13 -3.49 -19.09
C GLU A 211 -7.11 -2.61 -17.82
N GLY A 212 -7.05 -3.27 -16.67
CA GLY A 212 -7.08 -2.72 -15.34
C GLY A 212 -5.99 -1.70 -15.13
N SER A 213 -6.39 -0.62 -14.56
CA SER A 213 -5.57 0.54 -14.27
C SER A 213 -4.92 0.50 -12.89
N ASN A 214 -4.98 -0.65 -12.20
CA ASN A 214 -4.59 -0.71 -10.81
C ASN A 214 -3.07 -0.80 -10.65
N GLU A 215 -2.54 0.03 -9.80
CA GLU A 215 -1.16 0.07 -9.37
C GLU A 215 -0.91 -0.88 -8.20
N ALA A 216 0.28 -1.48 -8.12
CA ALA A 216 0.68 -2.23 -6.93
C ALA A 216 0.73 -1.33 -5.70
N ILE A 217 1.25 -0.11 -5.87
CA ILE A 217 1.24 0.94 -4.85
C ILE A 217 0.55 2.17 -5.42
N GLN A 218 -0.57 2.55 -4.84
CA GLN A 218 -1.35 3.72 -5.18
C GLN A 218 -1.12 4.83 -4.16
N ILE A 219 -0.94 6.07 -4.64
CA ILE A 219 -0.74 7.27 -3.82
C ILE A 219 -1.80 8.30 -4.22
N ASP A 220 -2.74 8.57 -3.31
CA ASP A 220 -3.92 9.39 -3.55
C ASP A 220 -4.01 10.60 -2.63
N ASN A 221 -4.86 11.56 -3.04
CA ASN A 221 -5.47 12.51 -2.12
C ASN A 221 -6.68 11.85 -1.43
N THR A 222 -7.05 12.37 -0.28
CA THR A 222 -8.32 12.01 0.36
C THR A 222 -9.48 12.70 -0.34
N TYR A 223 -10.05 12.03 -1.32
CA TYR A 223 -11.12 12.55 -2.14
C TYR A 223 -12.20 11.50 -2.39
N LYS A 224 -13.48 11.92 -2.41
CA LYS A 224 -14.64 11.01 -2.47
C LYS A 224 -14.62 10.06 -3.67
N GLN A 225 -14.11 10.49 -4.82
CA GLN A 225 -14.06 9.68 -6.02
C GLN A 225 -12.89 8.70 -6.08
N SER A 226 -11.83 8.92 -5.30
CA SER A 226 -10.64 8.07 -5.30
C SER A 226 -10.61 7.07 -4.16
N ASN A 227 -11.37 7.30 -3.11
CA ASN A 227 -11.28 6.50 -1.90
C ASN A 227 -12.59 5.79 -1.58
N SER A 228 -12.47 4.72 -0.80
CA SER A 228 -13.60 4.01 -0.22
C SER A 228 -14.56 4.96 0.50
N PRO A 229 -15.88 4.66 0.55
CA PRO A 229 -16.86 5.44 1.31
C PRO A 229 -16.50 5.70 2.78
N SER A 230 -15.65 4.85 3.37
CA SER A 230 -15.14 4.99 4.73
C SER A 230 -14.02 6.04 4.87
N GLY A 231 -13.52 6.63 3.79
CA GLY A 231 -12.39 7.56 3.81
C GLY A 231 -12.66 9.00 4.23
N ALA A 232 -13.87 9.31 4.74
CA ALA A 232 -14.20 10.64 5.20
C ALA A 232 -13.42 11.03 6.49
N PRO A 233 -13.08 12.33 6.66
CA PRO A 233 -13.44 13.46 5.80
C PRO A 233 -12.63 13.48 4.50
N TRP A 234 -13.26 13.87 3.41
CA TRP A 234 -12.60 14.06 2.11
C TRP A 234 -12.13 15.51 1.99
N ASP A 235 -10.99 15.79 2.58
CA ASP A 235 -10.46 17.14 2.77
C ASP A 235 -9.31 17.50 1.81
N ASP A 236 -9.12 16.69 0.76
CA ASP A 236 -8.06 16.85 -0.24
C ASP A 236 -6.63 16.78 0.36
N THR A 237 -6.45 16.08 1.47
CA THR A 237 -5.13 15.85 2.04
C THR A 237 -4.30 14.99 1.10
N ALA A 238 -3.17 15.49 0.63
CA ALA A 238 -2.26 14.78 -0.27
C ALA A 238 -1.20 14.00 0.51
N CYS A 239 -0.66 12.96 -0.09
CA CYS A 239 0.50 12.26 0.46
C CYS A 239 1.76 13.14 0.44
N GLU A 240 2.57 13.03 1.51
CA GLU A 240 3.80 13.80 1.72
C GLU A 240 4.91 12.94 2.35
N ASN A 241 6.16 13.09 1.87
CA ASN A 241 7.34 12.36 2.38
C ASN A 241 7.19 10.84 2.31
N ILE A 242 6.85 10.30 1.14
CA ILE A 242 6.73 8.87 0.90
C ILE A 242 8.03 8.33 0.29
N THR A 243 8.61 7.30 0.91
CA THR A 243 9.79 6.61 0.40
C THR A 243 9.47 5.15 0.11
N ILE A 244 9.72 4.70 -1.13
CA ILE A 244 9.59 3.32 -1.56
C ILE A 244 10.97 2.84 -1.97
N SER A 245 11.51 1.82 -1.29
CA SER A 245 12.90 1.40 -1.49
C SER A 245 13.07 -0.11 -1.52
N ASN A 246 13.97 -0.56 -2.40
CA ASN A 246 14.40 -1.96 -2.51
C ASN A 246 13.25 -2.96 -2.70
N CYS A 247 12.15 -2.53 -3.29
CA CYS A 247 10.99 -3.38 -3.54
C CYS A 247 11.09 -4.09 -4.89
N LYS A 248 10.55 -5.32 -4.94
CA LYS A 248 10.31 -6.07 -6.19
C LYS A 248 8.82 -6.04 -6.49
N ILE A 249 8.45 -5.48 -7.64
CA ILE A 249 7.05 -5.31 -8.02
C ILE A 249 6.82 -5.93 -9.40
N LYS A 250 5.85 -6.85 -9.48
CA LYS A 250 5.36 -7.42 -10.73
C LYS A 250 3.83 -7.35 -10.74
N PHE A 251 3.28 -6.35 -11.42
CA PHE A 251 1.84 -6.06 -11.38
C PHE A 251 1.35 -5.43 -12.70
N ALA A 252 0.08 -5.09 -12.80
CA ALA A 252 -0.47 -4.41 -13.97
C ALA A 252 0.19 -3.05 -14.19
N ARG A 253 0.11 -2.18 -13.20
CA ARG A 253 0.94 -0.99 -13.04
C ARG A 253 1.79 -1.14 -11.80
N GLY A 254 2.96 -0.53 -11.76
CA GLY A 254 3.83 -0.65 -10.61
C GLY A 254 3.46 0.33 -9.49
N ILE A 255 3.89 1.56 -9.62
CA ILE A 255 3.63 2.62 -8.65
C ILE A 255 2.98 3.78 -9.39
N GLY A 256 1.87 4.29 -8.85
CA GLY A 256 1.18 5.42 -9.42
C GLY A 256 0.68 6.42 -8.40
N THR A 257 0.46 7.63 -8.90
CA THR A 257 -0.24 8.69 -8.18
C THR A 257 -1.55 8.98 -8.90
N ASN A 258 -2.62 9.18 -8.14
CA ASN A 258 -3.90 9.58 -8.68
C ASN A 258 -4.42 10.80 -7.92
N ARG A 259 -4.12 11.98 -8.44
CA ARG A 259 -4.59 13.23 -7.88
C ARG A 259 -5.97 13.58 -8.43
N VAL A 260 -6.98 13.38 -7.65
CA VAL A 260 -8.36 13.76 -7.98
C VAL A 260 -8.70 15.15 -7.43
N GLY A 261 -8.08 15.56 -6.32
CA GLY A 261 -8.25 16.86 -5.70
C GLY A 261 -7.36 17.98 -6.28
N ASN A 262 -7.15 19.03 -5.51
CA ASN A 262 -6.38 20.20 -5.91
C ASN A 262 -4.97 20.25 -5.32
N THR A 263 -4.69 19.45 -4.29
CA THR A 263 -3.41 19.48 -3.56
C THR A 263 -2.38 18.55 -4.21
N PHE A 264 -1.18 19.06 -4.50
CA PHE A 264 -0.09 18.27 -5.04
C PHE A 264 0.55 17.37 -3.98
N PHE A 265 1.01 16.19 -4.41
CA PHE A 265 1.88 15.34 -3.61
C PHE A 265 3.24 15.99 -3.38
N LYS A 266 3.88 15.69 -2.25
CA LYS A 266 5.17 16.29 -1.89
C LYS A 266 6.18 15.22 -1.51
N ASN A 267 7.43 15.36 -1.96
CA ASN A 267 8.55 14.51 -1.56
C ASN A 267 8.29 13.02 -1.74
N ILE A 268 8.06 12.58 -2.98
CA ILE A 268 7.94 11.15 -3.30
C ILE A 268 9.30 10.64 -3.79
N LYS A 269 9.79 9.58 -3.16
CA LYS A 269 11.07 8.94 -3.48
C LYS A 269 10.89 7.46 -3.80
N VAL A 270 11.43 7.02 -4.95
CA VAL A 270 11.49 5.61 -5.36
C VAL A 270 12.96 5.26 -5.61
N GLN A 271 13.50 4.31 -4.86
CA GLN A 271 14.92 4.01 -4.90
C GLN A 271 15.20 2.51 -4.86
N GLY A 272 16.12 2.05 -5.73
CA GLY A 272 16.61 0.66 -5.71
C GLY A 272 15.56 -0.40 -6.05
N CYS A 273 14.41 -0.01 -6.57
CA CYS A 273 13.31 -0.92 -6.87
C CYS A 273 13.48 -1.63 -8.22
N THR A 274 12.97 -2.86 -8.30
CA THR A 274 12.80 -3.58 -9.56
C THR A 274 11.30 -3.68 -9.85
N ILE A 275 10.85 -2.98 -10.91
CA ILE A 275 9.43 -2.85 -11.24
C ILE A 275 9.21 -3.40 -12.65
N THR A 276 8.36 -4.40 -12.78
CA THR A 276 7.96 -4.98 -14.06
C THR A 276 6.45 -4.97 -14.16
N SER A 277 5.90 -4.32 -15.17
CA SER A 277 4.45 -4.15 -15.33
C SER A 277 3.99 -4.45 -16.74
N THR A 278 2.73 -4.82 -16.89
CA THR A 278 2.11 -4.96 -18.22
C THR A 278 1.74 -3.60 -18.79
N ASN A 279 1.37 -2.65 -17.95
CA ASN A 279 1.14 -1.25 -18.28
C ASN A 279 2.34 -0.39 -17.84
N GLU A 280 2.12 0.90 -17.55
CA GLU A 280 3.17 1.77 -17.03
C GLU A 280 3.73 1.22 -15.72
N ALA A 281 5.05 1.07 -15.67
CA ALA A 281 5.68 0.61 -14.42
C ALA A 281 5.78 1.72 -13.36
N LEU A 282 5.95 2.96 -13.81
CA LEU A 282 5.80 4.15 -12.97
C LEU A 282 4.89 5.16 -13.68
N ASN A 283 3.83 5.56 -12.99
CA ASN A 283 2.85 6.55 -13.45
C ASN A 283 2.71 7.67 -12.42
N MET A 284 3.57 8.69 -12.51
CA MET A 284 3.82 9.67 -11.45
C MET A 284 3.38 11.07 -11.88
N TYR A 285 2.23 11.51 -11.36
CA TYR A 285 1.66 12.83 -11.66
C TYR A 285 1.62 13.75 -10.46
N ASP A 286 1.67 15.06 -10.73
CA ASP A 286 1.37 16.15 -9.80
C ASP A 286 2.16 16.10 -8.50
N ILE A 287 3.46 15.84 -8.60
CA ILE A 287 4.39 15.75 -7.49
C ILE A 287 5.30 16.98 -7.48
N LEU A 288 5.35 17.71 -6.37
CA LEU A 288 6.23 18.88 -6.23
C LEU A 288 7.72 18.51 -6.15
N SER A 289 8.04 17.37 -5.56
CA SER A 289 9.42 16.87 -5.51
C SER A 289 9.44 15.36 -5.71
N LEU A 290 9.82 14.92 -6.90
CA LEU A 290 9.97 13.51 -7.26
C LEU A 290 11.44 13.13 -7.35
N ASN A 291 11.82 12.02 -6.73
CA ASN A 291 13.14 11.41 -6.89
C ASN A 291 12.99 9.93 -7.26
N VAL A 292 13.53 9.53 -8.44
CA VAL A 292 13.57 8.13 -8.86
C VAL A 292 15.03 7.77 -9.16
N SER A 293 15.58 6.83 -8.40
CA SER A 293 17.00 6.51 -8.51
C SER A 293 17.34 5.04 -8.33
N LYS A 294 18.34 4.56 -9.07
CA LYS A 294 18.90 3.20 -8.97
C LYS A 294 17.86 2.09 -9.18
N CYS A 295 16.80 2.37 -9.94
CA CYS A 295 15.71 1.43 -10.19
C CYS A 295 15.91 0.71 -11.54
N THR A 296 15.35 -0.52 -11.62
CA THR A 296 15.09 -1.20 -12.89
C THR A 296 13.58 -1.15 -13.16
N ILE A 297 13.18 -0.47 -14.22
CA ILE A 297 11.79 -0.13 -14.54
C ILE A 297 11.48 -0.69 -15.92
N LYS A 298 10.51 -1.60 -16.03
CA LYS A 298 10.20 -2.30 -17.27
C LYS A 298 8.71 -2.42 -17.51
N THR A 299 8.25 -2.06 -18.73
CA THR A 299 6.92 -2.48 -19.22
C THR A 299 7.05 -3.66 -20.18
N THR A 300 6.16 -4.63 -20.04
CA THR A 300 6.11 -5.84 -20.87
C THR A 300 4.90 -5.88 -21.79
N GLY A 301 3.89 -5.03 -21.58
CA GLY A 301 2.67 -4.98 -22.36
C GLY A 301 2.92 -4.59 -23.81
N LYS A 302 2.08 -5.11 -24.70
CA LYS A 302 2.18 -4.89 -26.15
C LYS A 302 1.20 -3.81 -26.65
N PHE A 303 0.74 -2.93 -25.77
CA PHE A 303 -0.17 -1.84 -26.16
C PHE A 303 0.55 -0.87 -27.11
N LYS A 304 -0.22 -0.31 -28.04
CA LYS A 304 0.32 0.67 -28.99
C LYS A 304 0.31 2.12 -28.48
N ASP A 305 -0.35 2.35 -27.35
CA ASP A 305 -0.58 3.65 -26.73
C ASP A 305 0.34 3.92 -25.52
N TYR A 306 -0.09 4.85 -24.66
CA TYR A 306 0.64 5.28 -23.45
C TYR A 306 0.87 4.14 -22.45
N ARG A 307 0.02 3.11 -22.43
CA ARG A 307 0.14 1.96 -21.51
C ARG A 307 1.44 1.16 -21.68
N SER A 308 2.16 1.36 -22.74
CA SER A 308 3.47 0.73 -22.99
C SER A 308 4.67 1.67 -22.75
N VAL A 309 4.45 2.77 -22.04
CA VAL A 309 5.50 3.66 -21.51
C VAL A 309 6.01 3.08 -20.19
N ALA A 310 7.32 2.89 -20.04
CA ALA A 310 7.83 2.30 -18.80
C ALA A 310 7.74 3.27 -17.62
N MET A 311 8.11 4.52 -17.84
CA MET A 311 8.05 5.55 -16.81
C MET A 311 7.40 6.81 -17.37
N TYR A 312 6.28 7.17 -16.77
CA TYR A 312 5.54 8.38 -17.08
C TYR A 312 5.64 9.36 -15.92
N VAL A 313 6.03 10.59 -16.19
CA VAL A 313 6.13 11.67 -15.18
C VAL A 313 5.47 12.92 -15.76
N GLY A 314 4.48 13.47 -15.05
CA GLY A 314 3.68 14.55 -15.58
C GLY A 314 3.16 15.54 -14.56
N LEU A 315 2.62 16.63 -15.09
CA LEU A 315 1.78 17.58 -14.37
C LEU A 315 0.44 17.64 -15.11
N ASP A 316 -0.60 17.16 -14.45
CA ASP A 316 -1.91 16.97 -15.08
C ASP A 316 -2.71 18.26 -15.10
N SER A 317 -2.58 19.06 -14.06
CA SER A 317 -3.29 20.34 -13.95
C SER A 317 -2.51 21.37 -13.14
N VAL A 318 -2.91 22.62 -13.28
CA VAL A 318 -2.53 23.68 -12.35
C VAL A 318 -3.66 23.79 -11.33
N PRO A 319 -3.46 23.44 -10.07
CA PRO A 319 -4.49 23.61 -9.05
C PRO A 319 -4.92 25.06 -8.97
N LYS A 320 -6.17 25.34 -8.64
CA LYS A 320 -6.62 26.67 -8.26
C LYS A 320 -5.75 27.12 -7.06
N GLY A 321 -4.92 28.17 -7.24
CA GLY A 321 -3.98 28.63 -6.24
C GLY A 321 -2.71 27.80 -6.07
N GLY A 322 -2.55 26.69 -6.79
CA GLY A 322 -1.39 25.83 -6.74
C GLY A 322 -0.25 26.33 -7.64
N ASN A 323 0.97 26.28 -7.12
CA ASN A 323 2.14 26.76 -7.83
C ASN A 323 2.88 25.58 -8.47
N ALA A 324 2.35 25.08 -9.62
CA ALA A 324 3.02 24.05 -10.43
C ALA A 324 4.47 24.48 -10.81
N SER A 325 4.77 25.76 -10.77
CA SER A 325 6.11 26.30 -11.00
C SER A 325 7.17 25.84 -9.97
N LYS A 326 6.76 25.18 -8.87
CA LYS A 326 7.66 24.59 -7.87
C LYS A 326 7.97 23.10 -8.12
N ALA A 327 7.30 22.44 -9.06
CA ALA A 327 7.50 21.02 -9.30
C ALA A 327 8.90 20.71 -9.84
N ASN A 328 9.59 19.79 -9.18
CA ASN A 328 10.92 19.32 -9.58
C ASN A 328 10.92 17.79 -9.71
N ALA A 329 11.70 17.27 -10.67
CA ALA A 329 11.92 15.84 -10.82
C ALA A 329 13.40 15.52 -10.96
N THR A 330 13.87 14.51 -10.23
CA THR A 330 15.24 13.99 -10.31
C THR A 330 15.18 12.50 -10.66
N ILE A 331 15.70 12.13 -11.82
CA ILE A 331 15.65 10.77 -12.36
C ILE A 331 17.10 10.36 -12.67
N THR A 332 17.68 9.50 -11.80
CA THR A 332 19.12 9.24 -11.86
C THR A 332 19.48 7.77 -11.74
N ASN A 333 20.46 7.34 -12.56
CA ASN A 333 21.07 6.01 -12.45
C ASN A 333 20.08 4.84 -12.57
N ASN A 334 19.01 4.99 -13.35
CA ASN A 334 18.02 3.95 -13.57
C ASN A 334 18.31 3.15 -14.85
N LYS A 335 17.78 1.92 -14.91
CA LYS A 335 17.63 1.12 -16.13
C LYS A 335 16.15 1.10 -16.50
N ILE A 336 15.78 1.69 -17.62
CA ILE A 336 14.37 1.90 -18.02
C ILE A 336 14.12 1.23 -19.36
N TYR A 337 13.12 0.34 -19.44
CA TYR A 337 12.81 -0.46 -20.62
C TYR A 337 11.34 -0.27 -21.03
N GLY A 338 11.11 0.50 -22.08
CA GLY A 338 9.77 0.78 -22.61
C GLY A 338 9.49 0.10 -23.96
N ASN A 339 8.26 -0.27 -24.23
CA ASN A 339 7.89 -0.78 -25.53
C ASN A 339 7.61 0.35 -26.53
N THR A 340 6.87 1.39 -26.13
CA THR A 340 6.60 2.58 -26.96
C THR A 340 7.49 3.75 -26.60
N THR A 341 7.77 3.94 -25.31
CA THR A 341 8.67 4.98 -24.80
C THR A 341 9.29 4.48 -23.49
N GLY A 342 10.57 4.73 -23.28
CA GLY A 342 11.24 4.41 -22.03
C GLY A 342 10.81 5.35 -20.91
N LEU A 343 11.25 6.60 -21.00
CA LEU A 343 10.87 7.69 -20.10
C LEU A 343 10.11 8.76 -20.88
N LYS A 344 8.88 9.06 -20.45
CA LYS A 344 8.06 10.13 -21.00
C LYS A 344 7.77 11.18 -19.92
N MET A 345 8.18 12.40 -20.16
CA MET A 345 7.81 13.57 -19.38
C MET A 345 6.77 14.38 -20.15
N TRP A 346 5.61 14.54 -19.57
CA TRP A 346 4.49 15.14 -20.26
C TRP A 346 3.63 15.97 -19.30
N ASN A 347 3.06 17.04 -19.81
CA ASN A 347 2.08 17.84 -19.08
C ASN A 347 0.79 17.85 -19.89
N LEU A 348 -0.31 17.47 -19.31
CA LEU A 348 -1.61 17.45 -19.99
C LEU A 348 -2.11 18.87 -20.26
N GLN A 349 -1.78 19.82 -19.39
CA GLN A 349 -2.13 21.21 -19.59
C GLN A 349 -0.88 22.05 -19.93
N SER A 350 -1.00 22.87 -20.96
CA SER A 350 0.11 23.74 -21.45
C SER A 350 0.59 24.74 -20.40
N LYS A 351 -0.24 25.12 -19.45
CA LYS A 351 0.09 26.06 -18.36
C LYS A 351 0.90 25.42 -17.23
N ALA A 352 0.85 24.09 -17.07
CA ALA A 352 1.64 23.39 -16.07
C ALA A 352 3.10 23.29 -16.51
N LYS A 353 4.05 23.74 -15.69
CA LYS A 353 5.48 23.73 -16.02
C LYS A 353 6.31 23.22 -14.86
N PHE A 354 7.17 22.24 -15.13
CA PHE A 354 8.23 21.89 -14.20
C PHE A 354 9.20 23.04 -14.01
N ASN A 355 9.61 23.30 -12.78
CA ASN A 355 10.67 24.27 -12.49
C ASN A 355 12.04 23.71 -12.90
N LYS A 356 12.39 22.53 -12.38
CA LYS A 356 13.66 21.86 -12.68
C LYS A 356 13.48 20.37 -12.87
N VAL A 357 14.05 19.84 -13.94
CA VAL A 357 14.13 18.40 -14.18
C VAL A 357 15.59 18.00 -14.40
N THR A 358 16.03 16.99 -13.64
CA THR A 358 17.36 16.40 -13.78
C THR A 358 17.25 14.95 -14.24
N ILE A 359 17.80 14.62 -15.39
CA ILE A 359 17.85 13.26 -15.95
C ILE A 359 19.33 12.92 -16.17
N LYS A 360 19.90 12.08 -15.28
CA LYS A 360 21.36 11.84 -15.26
C LYS A 360 21.72 10.39 -15.05
N GLY A 361 22.66 9.87 -15.83
CA GLY A 361 23.25 8.54 -15.63
C GLY A 361 22.31 7.37 -15.91
N ASN A 362 21.15 7.60 -16.58
CA ASN A 362 20.20 6.55 -16.85
C ASN A 362 20.56 5.76 -18.12
N LYS A 363 20.23 4.46 -18.12
CA LYS A 363 20.21 3.62 -19.32
C LYS A 363 18.76 3.43 -19.74
N ILE A 364 18.36 4.06 -20.85
CA ILE A 364 16.96 4.10 -21.29
C ILE A 364 16.86 3.39 -22.65
N TYR A 365 16.00 2.39 -22.67
CA TYR A 365 15.79 1.53 -23.83
C TYR A 365 14.35 1.64 -24.33
N CYS A 366 14.17 1.59 -25.65
CA CYS A 366 12.84 1.55 -26.27
C CYS A 366 12.82 0.60 -27.47
N LYS A 367 11.79 -0.25 -27.57
CA LYS A 367 11.63 -1.17 -28.70
C LYS A 367 11.40 -0.42 -30.02
N LYS A 368 10.67 0.70 -29.99
CA LYS A 368 10.36 1.50 -31.17
C LYS A 368 11.54 2.33 -31.71
N GLY A 369 12.65 2.38 -31.01
CA GLY A 369 13.85 3.09 -31.47
C GLY A 369 14.48 3.96 -30.39
N LYS A 370 15.72 4.34 -30.63
CA LYS A 370 16.52 5.21 -29.74
C LYS A 370 15.86 6.59 -29.53
N ASP A 371 15.26 7.14 -30.58
CA ASP A 371 14.56 8.44 -30.57
C ASP A 371 13.32 8.46 -29.67
N LYS A 372 12.72 7.29 -29.41
CA LYS A 372 11.58 7.11 -28.51
C LYS A 372 11.99 6.75 -27.07
N ALA A 373 13.28 6.51 -26.81
CA ALA A 373 13.73 6.12 -25.48
C ALA A 373 13.46 7.21 -24.42
N LEU A 374 13.67 8.48 -24.76
CA LEU A 374 13.43 9.63 -23.89
C LEU A 374 12.61 10.70 -24.63
N GLN A 375 11.42 10.95 -24.15
CA GLN A 375 10.56 12.03 -24.63
C GLN A 375 10.28 13.03 -23.52
N HIS A 376 10.29 14.31 -23.81
CA HIS A 376 9.94 15.35 -22.83
C HIS A 376 9.21 16.52 -23.49
N THR A 377 8.32 17.13 -22.72
CA THR A 377 7.61 18.35 -23.09
C THR A 377 8.53 19.57 -23.12
N LYS A 378 8.16 20.60 -23.84
CA LYS A 378 8.78 21.93 -23.79
C LYS A 378 8.45 22.69 -22.49
N SER A 379 7.47 22.25 -21.72
CA SER A 379 7.02 22.88 -20.47
C SER A 379 7.90 22.54 -19.26
N ILE A 380 9.22 22.66 -19.42
CA ILE A 380 10.25 22.50 -18.37
C ILE A 380 11.14 23.75 -18.41
N LYS A 381 11.15 24.53 -17.30
CA LYS A 381 11.95 25.75 -17.22
C LYS A 381 13.45 25.47 -17.26
N LYS A 382 13.92 24.49 -16.48
CA LYS A 382 15.32 24.09 -16.44
C LYS A 382 15.44 22.57 -16.58
N LEU A 383 15.92 22.12 -17.74
CA LEU A 383 16.17 20.70 -18.03
C LEU A 383 17.67 20.43 -18.04
N LEU A 384 18.13 19.55 -17.15
CA LEU A 384 19.52 19.09 -17.06
C LEU A 384 19.58 17.63 -17.50
N LYS A 385 20.23 17.36 -18.62
CA LYS A 385 20.45 16.00 -19.15
C LYS A 385 21.95 15.74 -19.26
N SER A 386 22.45 14.68 -18.61
CA SER A 386 23.86 14.30 -18.70
C SER A 386 24.06 12.80 -18.47
N LYS A 387 25.06 12.25 -19.14
CA LYS A 387 25.51 10.86 -18.96
C LYS A 387 24.43 9.82 -19.14
N ASN A 388 23.38 10.08 -19.93
CA ASN A 388 22.34 9.11 -20.24
C ASN A 388 22.70 8.30 -21.49
N THR A 389 22.43 6.99 -21.45
CA THR A 389 22.55 6.11 -22.61
C THR A 389 21.17 5.82 -23.16
N LEU A 390 20.92 6.18 -24.43
CA LEU A 390 19.65 5.91 -25.11
C LEU A 390 19.88 4.84 -26.18
N LYS A 391 19.11 3.75 -26.15
CA LYS A 391 19.28 2.63 -27.09
C LYS A 391 17.93 2.08 -27.55
N LYS A 392 17.95 1.45 -28.72
CA LYS A 392 16.92 0.49 -29.13
C LYS A 392 17.09 -0.80 -28.29
N TRP A 393 15.98 -1.43 -27.93
CA TRP A 393 15.94 -2.65 -27.11
C TRP A 393 15.23 -3.75 -27.82
#